data_b5ac4a0511c4abf0aa27d5dcbed8c861
#
_entry.id   b5ac4a0511c4abf0aa27d5dcbed8c861
#
_cell.length_a   1.000
_cell.length_b   1.000
_cell.length_c   1.000
_cell.angle_alpha   90.00
_cell.angle_beta   90.00
_cell.angle_gamma   90.00
#
_symmetry.space_group_name_H-M   'P 1'
#
loop_
_entity.id
_entity.type
_entity.pdbx_description
1 polymer ?
#
loop_
_entity_poly.entity_id
_entity_poly.type
_entity_poly.pdbx_seq_one_letter_code
_entity_poly.pdbx_strand_id
1 'polypeptide(L)'
;MNQDLELKIKQRLSGGEGHHHLSPSSLAIPLPKFFINYLMFNQEERRKQIAGYKAHYGNLCNNPTQRFLCSKIFESGKQFTPKKKTLDEHIQDEFELVDKIPARDERDEVCRQEMKQYVKPTTDQIVKAVKEIFGDQTLAAERYVHTNEDGLIFDVLGRIDYESDSTIMELKTKPINFRQTKSGLSAYKQKLLEEPDEAHMKQLAFYWKATDKTPYLVYANHEEYKIFKPELPQLEYYYQQMINKAFIIQNLLEISEAKIETITQLVEPPDFKSFYYNDLDSQQLEKVKEAWRL
;
A
#
# COMPACT_ATOMS: atom_id res chain seq x y z
N MET A 1 -21.32 -2.73 -21.71
CA MET A 1 -20.07 -2.29 -22.39
C MET A 1 -19.76 -3.19 -23.57
N ASN A 2 -19.21 -2.65 -24.69
CA ASN A 2 -18.75 -3.44 -25.84
C ASN A 2 -17.43 -4.18 -25.47
N GLN A 3 -17.24 -5.43 -25.90
CA GLN A 3 -16.05 -6.25 -25.61
C GLN A 3 -14.74 -5.59 -26.06
N ASP A 4 -14.74 -4.87 -27.19
CA ASP A 4 -13.54 -4.17 -27.69
C ASP A 4 -13.15 -3.00 -26.77
N LEU A 5 -14.13 -2.27 -26.23
CA LEU A 5 -13.89 -1.20 -25.27
C LEU A 5 -13.39 -1.75 -23.93
N GLU A 6 -13.97 -2.85 -23.45
CA GLU A 6 -13.51 -3.52 -22.25
C GLU A 6 -12.04 -3.95 -22.36
N LEU A 7 -11.67 -4.60 -23.47
CA LEU A 7 -10.30 -5.01 -23.72
C LEU A 7 -9.34 -3.81 -23.75
N LYS A 8 -9.73 -2.73 -24.43
CA LYS A 8 -8.95 -1.49 -24.50
C LYS A 8 -8.73 -0.86 -23.10
N ILE A 9 -9.79 -0.81 -22.28
CA ILE A 9 -9.70 -0.30 -20.91
C ILE A 9 -8.74 -1.15 -20.08
N LYS A 10 -8.90 -2.48 -20.11
CA LYS A 10 -8.03 -3.42 -19.41
C LYS A 10 -6.56 -3.26 -19.84
N GLN A 11 -6.29 -3.18 -21.13
CA GLN A 11 -4.94 -2.95 -21.66
C GLN A 11 -4.32 -1.63 -21.20
N ARG A 12 -5.10 -0.55 -21.17
CA ARG A 12 -4.63 0.75 -20.70
C ARG A 12 -4.27 0.75 -19.22
N LEU A 13 -5.10 0.15 -18.37
CA LEU A 13 -4.85 0.08 -16.91
C LEU A 13 -3.69 -0.83 -16.58
N SER A 14 -3.44 -1.88 -17.35
CA SER A 14 -2.33 -2.82 -17.13
C SER A 14 -0.96 -2.28 -17.57
N GLY A 15 -0.92 -1.18 -18.30
CA GLY A 15 0.32 -0.71 -18.92
C GLY A 15 0.93 -1.68 -19.94
N GLY A 16 0.11 -2.61 -20.46
CA GLY A 16 0.49 -3.59 -21.48
C GLY A 16 0.92 -4.96 -20.94
N GLU A 17 1.00 -5.19 -19.64
CA GLU A 17 1.47 -6.45 -19.03
C GLU A 17 0.36 -7.36 -18.46
N GLY A 18 -0.80 -7.45 -19.06
CA GLY A 18 -1.77 -8.53 -18.80
C GLY A 18 -2.43 -8.63 -17.41
N HIS A 19 -2.07 -7.80 -16.44
CA HIS A 19 -2.67 -7.78 -15.11
C HIS A 19 -3.77 -6.73 -15.01
N HIS A 20 -5.02 -7.17 -15.10
CA HIS A 20 -6.21 -6.32 -15.20
C HIS A 20 -6.99 -6.31 -13.87
N HIS A 21 -6.34 -5.95 -12.77
CA HIS A 21 -6.98 -5.88 -11.47
C HIS A 21 -6.85 -4.50 -10.84
N LEU A 22 -7.81 -4.14 -10.01
CA LEU A 22 -7.72 -3.02 -9.08
C LEU A 22 -7.14 -3.53 -7.76
N SER A 23 -6.50 -2.66 -6.99
CA SER A 23 -6.09 -3.00 -5.64
C SER A 23 -6.88 -2.18 -4.61
N PRO A 24 -7.09 -2.68 -3.38
CA PRO A 24 -7.73 -1.91 -2.32
C PRO A 24 -7.04 -0.57 -2.08
N SER A 25 -5.71 -0.54 -2.15
CA SER A 25 -4.92 0.69 -2.01
C SER A 25 -5.13 1.67 -3.18
N SER A 26 -5.26 1.18 -4.42
CA SER A 26 -5.58 2.04 -5.57
C SER A 26 -6.98 2.60 -5.50
N LEU A 27 -7.91 1.88 -4.90
CA LEU A 27 -9.27 2.34 -4.65
C LEU A 27 -9.37 3.32 -3.46
N ALA A 28 -8.37 3.39 -2.61
CA ALA A 28 -8.33 4.32 -1.48
C ALA A 28 -7.83 5.72 -1.86
N ILE A 29 -7.05 5.88 -2.94
CA ILE A 29 -6.50 7.19 -3.36
C ILE A 29 -7.56 8.06 -4.06
N PRO A 30 -7.41 9.41 -4.11
CA PRO A 30 -8.34 10.29 -4.85
C PRO A 30 -8.49 9.92 -6.33
N LEU A 31 -9.66 10.16 -6.91
CA LEU A 31 -9.93 9.85 -8.34
C LEU A 31 -8.91 10.49 -9.29
N PRO A 32 -8.56 11.79 -9.18
CA PRO A 32 -7.55 12.38 -10.06
C PRO A 32 -6.21 11.64 -9.97
N LYS A 33 -5.77 11.29 -8.75
CA LYS A 33 -4.52 10.53 -8.57
C LYS A 33 -4.57 9.15 -9.17
N PHE A 34 -5.73 8.47 -9.09
CA PHE A 34 -5.94 7.19 -9.76
C PHE A 34 -5.71 7.32 -11.28
N PHE A 35 -6.37 8.27 -11.94
CA PHE A 35 -6.25 8.44 -13.37
C PHE A 35 -4.87 8.93 -13.82
N ILE A 36 -4.22 9.78 -13.02
CA ILE A 36 -2.82 10.16 -13.23
C ILE A 36 -1.93 8.91 -13.25
N ASN A 37 -2.06 8.06 -12.25
CA ASN A 37 -1.22 6.87 -12.13
C ASN A 37 -1.48 5.83 -13.23
N TYR A 38 -2.73 5.67 -13.66
CA TYR A 38 -3.09 4.55 -14.54
C TYR A 38 -3.33 4.93 -16.00
N LEU A 39 -3.58 6.20 -16.32
CA LEU A 39 -3.82 6.65 -17.68
C LEU A 39 -2.75 7.61 -18.22
N MET A 40 -2.17 8.46 -17.36
CA MET A 40 -1.18 9.45 -17.82
C MET A 40 0.24 8.90 -17.85
N PHE A 41 0.59 8.06 -16.88
CA PHE A 41 1.94 7.52 -16.77
C PHE A 41 1.94 6.02 -17.08
N ASN A 42 2.85 5.63 -17.96
CA ASN A 42 3.09 4.22 -18.23
C ASN A 42 3.83 3.56 -17.03
N GLN A 43 3.96 2.23 -17.07
CA GLN A 43 4.57 1.48 -15.98
C GLN A 43 6.04 1.85 -15.77
N GLU A 44 6.78 2.17 -16.83
CA GLU A 44 8.19 2.57 -16.74
C GLU A 44 8.33 3.95 -16.08
N GLU A 45 7.49 4.93 -16.44
CA GLU A 45 7.45 6.25 -15.80
C GLU A 45 7.10 6.14 -14.31
N ARG A 46 6.20 5.21 -13.93
CA ARG A 46 5.86 4.94 -12.53
C ARG A 46 7.01 4.26 -11.77
N ARG A 47 7.72 3.32 -12.39
CA ARG A 47 8.87 2.62 -11.80
C ARG A 47 10.09 3.53 -11.60
N LYS A 48 10.19 4.63 -12.36
CA LYS A 48 11.24 5.66 -12.17
C LYS A 48 11.06 6.49 -10.91
N GLN A 49 9.89 6.44 -10.29
CA GLN A 49 9.67 7.08 -9.00
C GLN A 49 10.44 6.30 -7.92
N ILE A 50 11.60 6.81 -7.53
CA ILE A 50 12.41 6.21 -6.48
C ILE A 50 11.68 6.39 -5.15
N ALA A 51 11.36 5.29 -4.50
CA ALA A 51 10.72 5.31 -3.19
C ALA A 51 11.62 6.00 -2.16
N GLY A 52 11.09 6.96 -1.42
CA GLY A 52 11.84 7.59 -0.34
C GLY A 52 11.94 6.70 0.91
N TYR A 53 12.79 7.08 1.87
CA TYR A 53 13.09 6.31 3.08
C TYR A 53 11.85 5.81 3.83
N LYS A 54 10.75 6.55 3.84
CA LYS A 54 9.52 6.15 4.54
C LYS A 54 8.86 4.90 3.95
N ALA A 55 8.90 4.75 2.63
CA ALA A 55 8.37 3.56 1.96
C ALA A 55 9.25 2.33 2.25
N HIS A 56 10.58 2.52 2.27
CA HIS A 56 11.51 1.45 2.65
C HIS A 56 11.34 1.03 4.11
N TYR A 57 11.04 1.98 5.01
CA TYR A 57 10.87 1.68 6.44
C TYR A 57 9.78 0.63 6.71
N GLY A 58 8.66 0.72 6.00
CA GLY A 58 7.59 -0.29 6.10
C GLY A 58 8.10 -1.69 5.80
N ASN A 59 8.80 -1.85 4.68
CA ASN A 59 9.37 -3.13 4.26
C ASN A 59 10.47 -3.62 5.23
N LEU A 60 11.35 -2.72 5.68
CA LEU A 60 12.41 -3.04 6.65
C LEU A 60 11.87 -3.56 7.99
N CYS A 61 10.66 -3.17 8.37
CA CYS A 61 10.02 -3.66 9.59
C CYS A 61 9.16 -4.90 9.34
N ASN A 62 8.39 -4.93 8.24
CA ASN A 62 7.43 -6.00 7.97
C ASN A 62 8.11 -7.28 7.48
N ASN A 63 8.99 -7.20 6.46
CA ASN A 63 9.62 -8.38 5.86
C ASN A 63 10.40 -9.24 6.88
N PRO A 64 11.29 -8.69 7.73
CA PRO A 64 11.98 -9.47 8.75
C PRO A 64 11.03 -10.14 9.73
N THR A 65 9.97 -9.43 10.14
CA THR A 65 8.99 -9.94 11.09
C THR A 65 8.19 -11.10 10.48
N GLN A 66 7.77 -10.98 9.23
CA GLN A 66 7.10 -12.06 8.50
C GLN A 66 8.01 -13.29 8.35
N ARG A 67 9.28 -13.10 7.96
CA ARG A 67 10.25 -14.20 7.85
C ARG A 67 10.56 -14.88 9.18
N PHE A 68 10.48 -14.15 10.27
CA PHE A 68 10.71 -14.67 11.62
C PHE A 68 9.49 -15.41 12.19
N LEU A 69 8.26 -14.93 11.93
CA LEU A 69 7.05 -15.44 12.57
C LEU A 69 6.26 -16.43 11.71
N CYS A 70 6.30 -16.29 10.38
CA CYS A 70 5.44 -17.07 9.50
C CYS A 70 6.10 -18.38 9.06
N SER A 71 5.33 -19.44 9.03
CA SER A 71 5.74 -20.74 8.47
C SER A 71 5.71 -20.76 6.95
N LYS A 72 4.93 -19.86 6.34
CA LYS A 72 4.72 -19.76 4.89
C LYS A 72 4.66 -18.28 4.48
N ILE A 73 5.35 -17.96 3.39
CA ILE A 73 5.26 -16.63 2.76
C ILE A 73 4.97 -16.85 1.26
N PHE A 74 4.16 -15.95 0.70
CA PHE A 74 3.83 -15.97 -0.73
C PHE A 74 4.53 -14.80 -1.42
N GLU A 75 5.38 -15.10 -2.40
CA GLU A 75 6.08 -14.10 -3.20
C GLU A 75 5.87 -14.38 -4.68
N SER A 76 5.40 -13.39 -5.44
CA SER A 76 5.11 -13.53 -6.87
C SER A 76 4.24 -14.77 -7.20
N GLY A 77 3.25 -15.06 -6.36
CA GLY A 77 2.33 -16.20 -6.51
C GLY A 77 2.92 -17.56 -6.12
N LYS A 78 4.17 -17.62 -5.64
CA LYS A 78 4.82 -18.86 -5.17
C LYS A 78 4.92 -18.86 -3.65
N GLN A 79 4.61 -20.00 -3.05
CA GLN A 79 4.79 -20.23 -1.62
C GLN A 79 6.23 -20.70 -1.34
N PHE A 80 6.82 -20.15 -0.29
CA PHE A 80 8.08 -20.66 0.25
C PHE A 80 8.05 -20.68 1.78
N THR A 81 8.95 -21.48 2.37
CA THR A 81 9.19 -21.52 3.81
C THR A 81 10.41 -20.67 4.13
N PRO A 82 10.31 -19.65 5.00
CA PRO A 82 11.45 -18.84 5.38
C PRO A 82 12.58 -19.66 6.00
N LYS A 83 13.81 -19.23 5.79
CA LYS A 83 14.97 -19.82 6.46
C LYS A 83 14.87 -19.56 7.97
N LYS A 84 15.25 -20.54 8.78
CA LYS A 84 15.34 -20.39 10.23
C LYS A 84 16.54 -19.49 10.58
N LYS A 85 16.24 -18.23 10.90
CA LYS A 85 17.17 -17.20 11.34
C LYS A 85 16.56 -16.45 12.52
N THR A 86 17.38 -15.77 13.28
CA THR A 86 16.93 -14.81 14.30
C THR A 86 16.29 -13.59 13.64
N LEU A 87 15.50 -12.83 14.40
CA LEU A 87 14.92 -11.58 13.90
C LEU A 87 16.02 -10.58 13.49
N ASP A 88 17.12 -10.51 14.24
CA ASP A 88 18.23 -9.60 13.95
C ASP A 88 18.96 -9.97 12.65
N GLU A 89 19.15 -11.26 12.36
CA GLU A 89 19.71 -11.72 11.09
C GLU A 89 18.78 -11.37 9.91
N HIS A 90 17.46 -11.50 10.07
CA HIS A 90 16.51 -11.09 9.03
C HIS A 90 16.51 -9.58 8.81
N ILE A 91 16.65 -8.77 9.85
CA ILE A 91 16.78 -7.30 9.76
C ILE A 91 18.06 -6.95 8.99
N GLN A 92 19.17 -7.62 9.27
CA GLN A 92 20.43 -7.37 8.59
C GLN A 92 20.34 -7.72 7.09
N ASP A 93 19.72 -8.85 6.74
CA ASP A 93 19.46 -9.21 5.34
C ASP A 93 18.69 -8.10 4.60
N GLU A 94 17.66 -7.52 5.24
CA GLU A 94 16.88 -6.42 4.63
C GLU A 94 17.68 -5.11 4.51
N PHE A 95 18.55 -4.79 5.46
CA PHE A 95 19.45 -3.63 5.34
C PHE A 95 20.35 -3.75 4.11
N GLU A 96 20.93 -4.94 3.89
CA GLU A 96 21.76 -5.21 2.72
C GLU A 96 20.99 -5.08 1.38
N LEU A 97 19.70 -5.41 1.38
CA LEU A 97 18.85 -5.24 0.19
C LEU A 97 18.54 -3.76 -0.08
N VAL A 98 18.17 -3.01 0.96
CA VAL A 98 17.84 -1.59 0.82
C VAL A 98 19.05 -0.74 0.45
N ASP A 99 20.24 -1.08 0.97
CA ASP A 99 21.50 -0.38 0.64
C ASP A 99 21.91 -0.51 -0.84
N LYS A 100 21.39 -1.51 -1.54
CA LYS A 100 21.60 -1.68 -3.00
C LYS A 100 20.67 -0.82 -3.85
N ILE A 101 19.62 -0.25 -3.26
CA ILE A 101 18.67 0.59 -3.98
C ILE A 101 19.19 2.04 -3.95
N PRO A 102 19.32 2.72 -5.10
CA PRO A 102 19.73 4.12 -5.11
C PRO A 102 18.82 4.99 -4.23
N ALA A 103 19.39 5.90 -3.47
CA ALA A 103 18.62 6.92 -2.79
C ALA A 103 18.06 7.94 -3.79
N ARG A 104 16.94 8.57 -3.43
CA ARG A 104 16.31 9.60 -4.25
C ARG A 104 17.17 10.86 -4.36
N ASP A 105 17.80 11.24 -3.27
CA ASP A 105 18.70 12.36 -3.12
C ASP A 105 19.61 12.16 -1.89
N GLU A 106 20.57 13.06 -1.69
CA GLU A 106 21.51 13.00 -0.57
C GLU A 106 20.79 13.02 0.80
N ARG A 107 19.73 13.80 0.93
CA ARG A 107 18.92 13.84 2.16
C ARG A 107 18.22 12.51 2.42
N ASP A 108 17.67 11.89 1.38
CA ASP A 108 17.02 10.58 1.49
C ASP A 108 18.03 9.51 1.94
N GLU A 109 19.26 9.55 1.43
CA GLU A 109 20.34 8.65 1.86
C GLU A 109 20.64 8.81 3.35
N VAL A 110 20.83 10.03 3.83
CA VAL A 110 21.07 10.28 5.26
C VAL A 110 19.86 9.80 6.10
N CYS A 111 18.64 10.09 5.67
CA CYS A 111 17.45 9.61 6.37
C CYS A 111 17.34 8.07 6.40
N ARG A 112 17.77 7.39 5.33
CA ARG A 112 17.81 5.92 5.26
C ARG A 112 18.79 5.34 6.29
N GLN A 113 19.98 5.89 6.41
CA GLN A 113 20.96 5.42 7.38
C GLN A 113 20.46 5.66 8.82
N GLU A 114 19.97 6.86 9.09
CA GLU A 114 19.46 7.23 10.41
C GLU A 114 18.21 6.41 10.82
N MET A 115 17.33 6.04 9.90
CA MET A 115 16.13 5.26 10.25
C MET A 115 16.44 3.83 10.69
N LYS A 116 17.57 3.25 10.30
CA LYS A 116 17.93 1.86 10.61
C LYS A 116 17.93 1.56 12.11
N GLN A 117 18.35 2.52 12.94
CA GLN A 117 18.34 2.38 14.41
C GLN A 117 16.94 2.19 14.99
N TYR A 118 15.88 2.58 14.28
CA TYR A 118 14.49 2.45 14.73
C TYR A 118 13.81 1.18 14.22
N VAL A 119 14.44 0.43 13.30
CA VAL A 119 13.83 -0.78 12.71
C VAL A 119 13.67 -1.88 13.77
N LYS A 120 14.74 -2.22 14.51
CA LYS A 120 14.67 -3.27 15.54
C LYS A 120 13.61 -2.97 16.61
N PRO A 121 13.57 -1.78 17.23
CA PRO A 121 12.51 -1.45 18.18
C PRO A 121 11.10 -1.57 17.57
N THR A 122 10.91 -1.15 16.32
CA THR A 122 9.61 -1.27 15.64
C THR A 122 9.24 -2.73 15.37
N THR A 123 10.16 -3.55 14.88
CA THR A 123 9.91 -4.99 14.69
C THR A 123 9.58 -5.69 16.00
N ASP A 124 10.18 -5.30 17.13
CA ASP A 124 9.83 -5.84 18.43
C ASP A 124 8.39 -5.50 18.83
N GLN A 125 7.89 -4.30 18.52
CA GLN A 125 6.49 -3.95 18.75
C GLN A 125 5.55 -4.75 17.83
N ILE A 126 5.92 -4.94 16.56
CA ILE A 126 5.14 -5.77 15.64
C ILE A 126 5.07 -7.22 16.14
N VAL A 127 6.19 -7.80 16.56
CA VAL A 127 6.22 -9.17 17.14
C VAL A 127 5.28 -9.29 18.33
N LYS A 128 5.25 -8.30 19.23
CA LYS A 128 4.32 -8.28 20.37
C LYS A 128 2.87 -8.25 19.91
N ALA A 129 2.51 -7.35 18.96
CA ALA A 129 1.17 -7.24 18.44
C ALA A 129 0.72 -8.54 17.75
N VAL A 130 1.58 -9.15 16.93
CA VAL A 130 1.28 -10.43 16.25
C VAL A 130 1.04 -11.54 17.29
N LYS A 131 1.89 -11.64 18.32
CA LYS A 131 1.70 -12.62 19.40
C LYS A 131 0.42 -12.39 20.20
N GLU A 132 0.04 -11.14 20.45
CA GLU A 132 -1.20 -10.79 21.14
C GLU A 132 -2.44 -11.21 20.35
N ILE A 133 -2.43 -11.01 19.02
CA ILE A 133 -3.56 -11.33 18.13
C ILE A 133 -3.67 -12.83 17.84
N PHE A 134 -2.54 -13.47 17.54
CA PHE A 134 -2.53 -14.84 17.02
C PHE A 134 -2.13 -15.91 18.02
N GLY A 135 -1.48 -15.53 19.15
CA GLY A 135 -0.94 -16.50 20.11
C GLY A 135 0.04 -17.47 19.44
N ASP A 136 -0.22 -18.77 19.61
CA ASP A 136 0.61 -19.85 19.06
C ASP A 136 0.11 -20.39 17.72
N GLN A 137 -0.79 -19.67 17.04
CA GLN A 137 -1.31 -20.10 15.74
C GLN A 137 -0.22 -20.11 14.66
N THR A 138 -0.35 -21.05 13.73
CA THR A 138 0.51 -21.09 12.53
C THR A 138 0.16 -19.95 11.59
N LEU A 139 1.16 -19.15 11.21
CA LEU A 139 0.98 -17.96 10.39
C LEU A 139 1.47 -18.17 8.96
N ALA A 140 0.76 -17.51 8.04
CA ALA A 140 1.20 -17.24 6.67
C ALA A 140 1.22 -15.73 6.43
N ALA A 141 2.01 -15.29 5.45
CA ALA A 141 2.10 -13.88 5.05
C ALA A 141 2.04 -13.71 3.54
N GLU A 142 1.65 -12.51 3.10
CA GLU A 142 1.70 -12.05 1.72
C GLU A 142 0.80 -12.86 0.77
N ARG A 143 -0.25 -13.54 1.30
CA ARG A 143 -1.18 -14.29 0.46
C ARG A 143 -2.08 -13.36 -0.34
N TYR A 144 -2.14 -13.61 -1.64
CA TYR A 144 -3.07 -12.90 -2.53
C TYR A 144 -4.51 -13.39 -2.33
N VAL A 145 -5.41 -12.44 -2.24
CA VAL A 145 -6.87 -12.66 -2.23
C VAL A 145 -7.53 -11.77 -3.26
N HIS A 146 -8.61 -12.22 -3.83
CA HIS A 146 -9.37 -11.48 -4.82
C HIS A 146 -10.87 -11.57 -4.53
N THR A 147 -11.60 -10.55 -4.97
CA THR A 147 -13.05 -10.58 -5.08
C THR A 147 -13.45 -10.20 -6.51
N ASN A 148 -14.53 -10.79 -6.95
CA ASN A 148 -15.18 -10.44 -8.21
C ASN A 148 -16.59 -10.01 -7.87
N GLU A 149 -16.97 -8.79 -8.23
CA GLU A 149 -18.29 -8.23 -8.00
C GLU A 149 -19.11 -8.24 -9.29
N ASP A 150 -20.34 -8.67 -9.22
CA ASP A 150 -21.23 -8.71 -10.38
C ASP A 150 -21.34 -7.35 -11.05
N GLY A 151 -21.07 -7.30 -12.36
CA GLY A 151 -21.07 -6.07 -13.15
C GLY A 151 -19.77 -5.26 -13.11
N LEU A 152 -18.79 -5.63 -12.27
CA LEU A 152 -17.46 -5.05 -12.31
C LEU A 152 -16.57 -5.83 -13.30
N ILE A 153 -15.96 -5.13 -14.27
CA ILE A 153 -15.09 -5.77 -15.26
C ILE A 153 -13.68 -6.07 -14.73
N PHE A 154 -13.37 -5.59 -13.54
CA PHE A 154 -12.07 -5.75 -12.89
C PHE A 154 -12.22 -6.61 -11.65
N ASP A 155 -11.33 -7.58 -11.48
CA ASP A 155 -11.12 -8.18 -10.19
C ASP A 155 -10.47 -7.15 -9.25
N VAL A 156 -10.80 -7.21 -7.98
CA VAL A 156 -10.04 -6.50 -6.94
C VAL A 156 -9.11 -7.52 -6.30
N LEU A 157 -7.80 -7.23 -6.37
CA LEU A 157 -6.75 -8.10 -5.85
C LEU A 157 -6.00 -7.40 -4.73
N GLY A 158 -5.84 -8.07 -3.60
CA GLY A 158 -5.07 -7.58 -2.48
C GLY A 158 -4.13 -8.63 -1.90
N ARG A 159 -3.25 -8.22 -1.01
CA ARG A 159 -2.23 -9.07 -0.40
C ARG A 159 -2.26 -8.86 1.11
N ILE A 160 -2.55 -9.94 1.85
CA ILE A 160 -2.70 -9.94 3.31
C ILE A 160 -1.33 -9.98 3.97
N ASP A 161 -1.07 -9.06 4.91
CA ASP A 161 0.22 -9.00 5.60
C ASP A 161 0.44 -10.24 6.49
N TYR A 162 -0.56 -10.62 7.30
CA TYR A 162 -0.51 -11.81 8.18
C TYR A 162 -1.85 -12.50 8.25
N GLU A 163 -1.84 -13.81 8.22
CA GLU A 163 -3.05 -14.61 8.40
C GLU A 163 -2.79 -15.92 9.13
N SER A 164 -3.83 -16.40 9.81
CA SER A 164 -3.98 -17.77 10.30
C SER A 164 -5.22 -18.42 9.68
N ASP A 165 -5.65 -19.56 10.19
CA ASP A 165 -6.87 -20.22 9.69
C ASP A 165 -8.13 -19.37 9.92
N SER A 166 -8.20 -18.59 11.02
CA SER A 166 -9.41 -17.85 11.43
C SER A 166 -9.23 -16.33 11.49
N THR A 167 -8.05 -15.82 11.32
CA THR A 167 -7.71 -14.41 11.63
C THR A 167 -6.81 -13.83 10.54
N ILE A 168 -7.04 -12.55 10.23
CA ILE A 168 -6.16 -11.75 9.36
C ILE A 168 -5.73 -10.47 10.08
N MET A 169 -4.56 -9.99 9.72
CA MET A 169 -4.02 -8.73 10.25
C MET A 169 -3.39 -7.91 9.14
N GLU A 170 -3.78 -6.65 9.07
CA GLU A 170 -3.13 -5.62 8.26
C GLU A 170 -2.23 -4.77 9.14
N LEU A 171 -0.99 -4.58 8.72
CA LEU A 171 0.02 -3.82 9.47
C LEU A 171 0.33 -2.49 8.79
N LYS A 172 0.34 -1.44 9.58
CA LYS A 172 0.76 -0.09 9.15
C LYS A 172 1.84 0.44 10.10
N THR A 173 3.07 0.47 9.63
CA THR A 173 4.17 1.07 10.37
C THR A 173 4.15 2.59 10.23
N LYS A 174 4.44 3.30 11.33
CA LYS A 174 4.65 4.75 11.32
C LYS A 174 6.16 5.02 11.38
N PRO A 175 6.76 5.45 10.25
CA PRO A 175 8.20 5.71 10.19
C PRO A 175 8.58 6.89 11.05
N ILE A 176 9.85 6.93 11.46
CA ILE A 176 10.44 8.13 12.05
C ILE A 176 10.45 9.25 11.01
N ASN A 177 10.17 10.46 11.45
CA ASN A 177 10.31 11.65 10.63
C ASN A 177 11.61 12.38 10.94
N PHE A 178 12.16 13.06 9.93
CA PHE A 178 13.35 13.89 10.06
C PHE A 178 13.05 15.32 9.64
N ARG A 179 13.49 16.29 10.45
CA ARG A 179 13.47 17.71 10.13
C ARG A 179 14.87 18.29 10.12
N GLN A 180 15.12 19.21 9.20
CA GLN A 180 16.37 19.95 9.19
C GLN A 180 16.36 20.97 10.34
N THR A 181 17.44 21.00 11.12
CA THR A 181 17.68 21.97 12.18
C THR A 181 19.02 22.68 11.93
N LYS A 182 19.34 23.69 12.73
CA LYS A 182 20.66 24.36 12.63
C LYS A 182 21.84 23.45 12.94
N SER A 183 21.60 22.41 13.74
CA SER A 183 22.61 21.41 14.14
C SER A 183 22.60 20.14 13.30
N GLY A 184 21.82 20.07 12.21
CA GLY A 184 21.71 18.89 11.36
C GLY A 184 20.29 18.30 11.34
N LEU A 185 20.16 17.03 10.95
CA LEU A 185 18.89 16.30 10.97
C LEU A 185 18.49 15.94 12.41
N SER A 186 17.24 16.20 12.75
CA SER A 186 16.63 15.81 14.02
C SER A 186 15.47 14.85 13.78
N ALA A 187 15.58 13.66 14.36
CA ALA A 187 14.51 12.67 14.32
C ALA A 187 13.35 13.04 15.27
N TYR A 188 12.12 12.74 14.85
CA TYR A 188 10.96 12.82 15.74
C TYR A 188 9.95 11.72 15.39
N LYS A 189 9.31 11.17 16.42
CA LYS A 189 8.34 10.10 16.23
C LYS A 189 7.03 10.63 15.65
N GLN A 190 6.36 9.79 14.88
CA GLN A 190 4.95 9.95 14.57
C GLN A 190 4.11 9.28 15.65
N LYS A 191 3.13 10.02 16.18
CA LYS A 191 2.11 9.42 17.04
C LYS A 191 1.29 8.41 16.26
N LEU A 192 0.93 7.31 16.90
CA LEU A 192 -0.05 6.38 16.34
C LEU A 192 -1.42 7.07 16.31
N LEU A 193 -2.22 6.69 15.32
CA LEU A 193 -3.57 7.20 15.17
C LEU A 193 -4.45 6.71 16.34
N GLU A 194 -5.32 7.57 16.83
CA GLU A 194 -6.29 7.19 17.87
C GLU A 194 -7.46 6.39 17.29
N GLU A 195 -7.79 6.66 16.02
CA GLU A 195 -8.82 5.97 15.25
C GLU A 195 -8.22 5.45 13.93
N PRO A 196 -8.76 4.37 13.37
CA PRO A 196 -8.31 3.85 12.09
C PRO A 196 -8.47 4.86 10.95
N ASP A 197 -7.47 4.93 10.09
CA ASP A 197 -7.55 5.67 8.83
C ASP A 197 -8.54 4.99 7.87
N GLU A 198 -9.37 5.79 7.19
CA GLU A 198 -10.41 5.31 6.27
C GLU A 198 -9.84 4.45 5.13
N ALA A 199 -8.68 4.82 4.57
CA ALA A 199 -8.05 4.06 3.50
C ALA A 199 -7.59 2.67 3.98
N HIS A 200 -7.08 2.59 5.22
CA HIS A 200 -6.68 1.33 5.83
C HIS A 200 -7.90 0.47 6.19
N MET A 201 -9.00 1.11 6.60
CA MET A 201 -10.26 0.41 6.87
C MET A 201 -10.88 -0.19 5.61
N LYS A 202 -10.84 0.52 4.48
CA LYS A 202 -11.25 -0.02 3.17
C LYS A 202 -10.43 -1.23 2.76
N GLN A 203 -9.13 -1.19 2.95
CA GLN A 203 -8.22 -2.30 2.67
C GLN A 203 -8.53 -3.50 3.57
N LEU A 204 -8.70 -3.29 4.86
CA LEU A 204 -9.03 -4.36 5.81
C LEU A 204 -10.42 -4.96 5.53
N ALA A 205 -11.40 -4.14 5.19
CA ALA A 205 -12.76 -4.57 4.84
C ALA A 205 -12.77 -5.46 3.59
N PHE A 206 -11.90 -5.15 2.61
CA PHE A 206 -11.70 -6.02 1.45
C PHE A 206 -11.15 -7.40 1.87
N TYR A 207 -10.12 -7.44 2.72
CA TYR A 207 -9.54 -8.71 3.17
C TYR A 207 -10.52 -9.54 3.98
N TRP A 208 -11.30 -8.89 4.86
CA TRP A 208 -12.39 -9.53 5.58
C TRP A 208 -13.40 -10.17 4.62
N LYS A 209 -13.89 -9.42 3.64
CA LYS A 209 -14.88 -9.91 2.66
C LYS A 209 -14.34 -11.07 1.83
N ALA A 210 -13.08 -11.01 1.43
CA ALA A 210 -12.41 -12.05 0.61
C ALA A 210 -12.11 -13.34 1.39
N THR A 211 -12.11 -13.31 2.74
CA THR A 211 -11.64 -14.45 3.55
C THR A 211 -12.63 -14.93 4.58
N ASP A 212 -13.59 -14.11 4.96
CA ASP A 212 -14.54 -14.33 6.08
C ASP A 212 -13.85 -14.60 7.43
N LYS A 213 -12.59 -14.10 7.59
CA LYS A 213 -11.78 -14.24 8.80
C LYS A 213 -11.91 -13.01 9.68
N THR A 214 -11.65 -13.18 10.99
CA THR A 214 -11.61 -12.06 11.95
C THR A 214 -10.50 -11.09 11.61
N PRO A 215 -10.79 -9.81 11.29
CA PRO A 215 -9.78 -8.87 10.86
C PRO A 215 -9.28 -8.00 12.00
N TYR A 216 -7.97 -7.70 11.96
CA TYR A 216 -7.30 -6.75 12.85
C TYR A 216 -6.49 -5.75 12.02
N LEU A 217 -6.53 -4.47 12.41
CA LEU A 217 -5.63 -3.44 11.92
C LEU A 217 -4.64 -3.07 13.01
N VAL A 218 -3.35 -3.10 12.70
CA VAL A 218 -2.29 -2.77 13.64
C VAL A 218 -1.52 -1.55 13.15
N TYR A 219 -1.37 -0.55 14.00
CA TYR A 219 -0.38 0.50 13.83
C TYR A 219 0.78 0.26 14.78
N ALA A 220 2.02 0.36 14.27
CA ALA A 220 3.22 0.22 15.08
C ALA A 220 4.25 1.31 14.76
N ASN A 221 4.96 1.79 15.78
CA ASN A 221 6.16 2.59 15.68
C ASN A 221 7.26 1.99 16.60
N HIS A 222 8.37 2.66 16.78
CA HIS A 222 9.48 2.15 17.57
C HIS A 222 9.26 2.12 19.09
N GLU A 223 8.18 2.72 19.60
CA GLU A 223 7.88 2.77 21.04
C GLU A 223 6.64 1.94 21.42
N GLU A 224 5.63 1.91 20.55
CA GLU A 224 4.31 1.37 20.87
C GLU A 224 3.61 0.76 19.65
N TYR A 225 2.55 0.00 19.90
CA TYR A 225 1.59 -0.44 18.90
C TYR A 225 0.17 -0.24 19.39
N LYS A 226 -0.78 -0.18 18.44
CA LYS A 226 -2.22 -0.14 18.70
C LYS A 226 -2.91 -1.16 17.82
N ILE A 227 -3.84 -1.91 18.42
CA ILE A 227 -4.65 -2.92 17.74
C ILE A 227 -6.08 -2.41 17.66
N PHE A 228 -6.65 -2.47 16.47
CA PHE A 228 -8.05 -2.18 16.20
C PHE A 228 -8.75 -3.42 15.66
N LYS A 229 -9.89 -3.73 16.26
CA LYS A 229 -10.79 -4.81 15.83
C LYS A 229 -12.13 -4.19 15.42
N PRO A 230 -12.32 -3.88 14.14
CA PRO A 230 -13.56 -3.25 13.67
C PRO A 230 -14.77 -4.16 13.82
N GLU A 231 -15.93 -3.55 14.01
CA GLU A 231 -17.23 -4.24 14.02
C GLU A 231 -17.68 -4.57 12.58
N LEU A 232 -18.45 -5.65 12.41
CA LEU A 232 -18.93 -6.10 11.09
C LEU A 232 -19.70 -5.02 10.29
N PRO A 233 -20.61 -4.22 10.88
CA PRO A 233 -21.29 -3.16 10.15
C PRO A 233 -20.35 -2.10 9.61
N GLN A 234 -19.27 -1.82 10.33
CA GLN A 234 -18.25 -0.87 9.91
C GLN A 234 -17.43 -1.41 8.73
N LEU A 235 -17.07 -2.70 8.76
CA LEU A 235 -16.39 -3.36 7.65
C LEU A 235 -17.24 -3.39 6.39
N GLU A 236 -18.53 -3.77 6.52
CA GLU A 236 -19.45 -3.76 5.38
C GLU A 236 -19.59 -2.37 4.76
N TYR A 237 -19.71 -1.31 5.59
CA TYR A 237 -19.77 0.07 5.12
C TYR A 237 -18.52 0.46 4.30
N TYR A 238 -17.33 0.18 4.79
CA TYR A 238 -16.08 0.51 4.07
C TYR A 238 -15.87 -0.34 2.81
N TYR A 239 -16.30 -1.60 2.85
CA TYR A 239 -16.29 -2.45 1.66
C TYR A 239 -17.18 -1.88 0.55
N GLN A 240 -18.43 -1.52 0.89
CA GLN A 240 -19.37 -0.93 -0.07
C GLN A 240 -18.85 0.40 -0.64
N GLN A 241 -18.27 1.26 0.18
CA GLN A 241 -17.63 2.48 -0.32
C GLN A 241 -16.51 2.19 -1.33
N MET A 242 -15.69 1.18 -1.08
CA MET A 242 -14.60 0.80 -1.97
C MET A 242 -15.15 0.25 -3.30
N ILE A 243 -16.14 -0.62 -3.26
CA ILE A 243 -16.76 -1.20 -4.45
C ILE A 243 -17.51 -0.14 -5.26
N ASN A 244 -18.25 0.74 -4.61
CA ASN A 244 -18.91 1.88 -5.28
C ASN A 244 -17.88 2.74 -6.04
N LYS A 245 -16.72 2.98 -5.46
CA LYS A 245 -15.64 3.70 -6.14
C LYS A 245 -15.08 2.94 -7.34
N ALA A 246 -14.96 1.61 -7.26
CA ALA A 246 -14.56 0.78 -8.39
C ALA A 246 -15.55 0.91 -9.56
N PHE A 247 -16.87 0.91 -9.29
CA PHE A 247 -17.89 1.17 -10.30
C PHE A 247 -17.83 2.60 -10.87
N ILE A 248 -17.57 3.61 -10.03
CA ILE A 248 -17.38 4.99 -10.51
C ILE A 248 -16.19 5.05 -11.47
N ILE A 249 -15.06 4.43 -11.13
CA ILE A 249 -13.88 4.35 -12.00
C ILE A 249 -14.23 3.64 -13.31
N GLN A 250 -14.90 2.50 -13.25
CA GLN A 250 -15.34 1.77 -14.44
C GLN A 250 -16.22 2.64 -15.36
N ASN A 251 -17.24 3.28 -14.80
CA ASN A 251 -18.16 4.14 -15.55
C ASN A 251 -17.44 5.32 -16.22
N LEU A 252 -16.51 5.96 -15.48
CA LEU A 252 -15.70 7.06 -16.04
C LEU A 252 -14.80 6.59 -17.18
N LEU A 253 -14.19 5.42 -17.04
CA LEU A 253 -13.38 4.81 -18.11
C LEU A 253 -14.23 4.44 -19.34
N GLU A 254 -15.44 3.97 -19.12
CA GLU A 254 -16.37 3.62 -20.19
C GLU A 254 -16.85 4.87 -20.95
N ILE A 255 -17.34 5.90 -20.23
CA ILE A 255 -17.82 7.16 -20.84
C ILE A 255 -16.69 7.89 -21.57
N SER A 256 -15.49 7.88 -21.03
CA SER A 256 -14.32 8.54 -21.61
C SER A 256 -13.61 7.71 -22.69
N GLU A 257 -13.99 6.47 -22.92
CA GLU A 257 -13.22 5.49 -23.70
C GLU A 257 -11.75 5.39 -23.24
N ALA A 258 -11.52 5.54 -21.93
CA ALA A 258 -10.22 5.61 -21.29
C ALA A 258 -9.29 6.71 -21.88
N LYS A 259 -9.84 7.82 -22.35
CA LYS A 259 -9.09 9.00 -22.82
C LYS A 259 -8.93 9.99 -21.68
N ILE A 260 -7.69 10.35 -21.37
CA ILE A 260 -7.39 11.27 -20.26
C ILE A 260 -7.99 12.67 -20.49
N GLU A 261 -8.02 13.13 -21.73
CA GLU A 261 -8.57 14.42 -22.12
C GLU A 261 -10.07 14.55 -21.81
N THR A 262 -10.79 13.43 -21.82
CA THR A 262 -12.20 13.37 -21.43
C THR A 262 -12.34 13.23 -19.92
N ILE A 263 -11.49 12.40 -19.27
CA ILE A 263 -11.49 12.22 -17.83
C ILE A 263 -11.26 13.55 -17.11
N THR A 264 -10.35 14.38 -17.56
CA THR A 264 -10.04 15.68 -16.94
C THR A 264 -11.22 16.69 -17.00
N GLN A 265 -12.22 16.43 -17.83
CA GLN A 265 -13.47 17.21 -17.90
C GLN A 265 -14.55 16.66 -16.96
N LEU A 266 -14.43 15.40 -16.52
CA LEU A 266 -15.43 14.70 -15.72
C LEU A 266 -15.02 14.59 -14.24
N VAL A 267 -13.75 14.77 -13.94
CA VAL A 267 -13.17 14.61 -12.61
C VAL A 267 -12.57 15.94 -12.14
N GLU A 268 -12.82 16.29 -10.86
CA GLU A 268 -12.23 17.48 -10.25
C GLU A 268 -10.71 17.52 -10.42
N PRO A 269 -10.11 18.72 -10.57
CA PRO A 269 -8.68 18.85 -10.70
C PRO A 269 -7.94 18.37 -9.43
N PRO A 270 -6.67 17.94 -9.56
CA PRO A 270 -5.84 17.51 -8.45
C PRO A 270 -5.63 18.64 -7.43
N ASP A 271 -5.80 18.35 -6.13
CA ASP A 271 -5.30 19.22 -5.05
C ASP A 271 -3.82 18.94 -4.79
N PHE A 272 -2.95 19.68 -5.45
CA PHE A 272 -1.50 19.53 -5.33
C PHE A 272 -0.92 19.84 -3.94
N LYS A 273 -1.72 20.34 -3.00
CA LYS A 273 -1.32 20.50 -1.60
C LYS A 273 -1.42 19.17 -0.84
N SER A 274 -2.16 18.21 -1.38
CA SER A 274 -2.30 16.89 -0.79
C SER A 274 -1.01 16.07 -0.94
N PHE A 275 -0.68 15.30 0.09
CA PHE A 275 0.48 14.40 0.12
C PHE A 275 0.49 13.36 -1.01
N TYR A 276 -0.67 13.06 -1.60
CA TYR A 276 -0.80 12.10 -2.70
C TYR A 276 -0.03 12.49 -3.97
N TYR A 277 0.37 13.76 -4.10
CA TYR A 277 1.06 14.27 -5.30
C TYR A 277 2.54 14.60 -5.05
N ASN A 278 3.06 14.33 -3.84
CA ASN A 278 4.46 14.58 -3.47
C ASN A 278 5.46 13.64 -4.15
N ASP A 279 4.97 12.59 -4.81
CA ASP A 279 5.76 11.62 -5.57
C ASP A 279 5.98 12.03 -7.03
N LEU A 280 5.30 13.07 -7.51
CA LEU A 280 5.45 13.59 -8.87
C LEU A 280 6.73 14.46 -8.97
N ASP A 281 7.56 14.17 -9.96
CA ASP A 281 8.65 15.06 -10.32
C ASP A 281 8.14 16.31 -11.06
N SER A 282 9.03 17.28 -11.33
CA SER A 282 8.63 18.55 -11.96
C SER A 282 8.05 18.37 -13.36
N GLN A 283 8.55 17.40 -14.15
CA GLN A 283 8.05 17.13 -15.50
C GLN A 283 6.66 16.47 -15.46
N GLN A 284 6.51 15.50 -14.56
CA GLN A 284 5.23 14.85 -14.32
C GLN A 284 4.18 15.85 -13.83
N LEU A 285 4.56 16.75 -12.92
CA LEU A 285 3.67 17.78 -12.39
C LEU A 285 3.18 18.73 -13.50
N GLU A 286 4.07 19.22 -14.37
CA GLU A 286 3.69 20.07 -15.51
C GLU A 286 2.76 19.33 -16.48
N LYS A 287 3.07 18.08 -16.83
CA LYS A 287 2.21 17.24 -17.67
C LYS A 287 0.79 17.08 -17.08
N VAL A 288 0.69 16.93 -15.75
CA VAL A 288 -0.60 16.86 -15.06
C VAL A 288 -1.34 18.19 -15.13
N LYS A 289 -0.67 19.33 -14.87
CA LYS A 289 -1.28 20.66 -14.96
C LYS A 289 -1.80 20.96 -16.37
N GLU A 290 -1.01 20.67 -17.39
CA GLU A 290 -1.43 20.82 -18.78
C GLU A 290 -2.71 20.02 -19.10
N ALA A 291 -2.81 18.76 -18.63
CA ALA A 291 -3.97 17.93 -18.87
C ALA A 291 -5.26 18.50 -18.23
N TRP A 292 -5.17 19.12 -17.06
CA TRP A 292 -6.29 19.81 -16.39
C TRP A 292 -6.39 21.31 -16.72
N ARG A 293 -5.51 21.85 -17.59
CA ARG A 293 -5.47 23.28 -17.99
C ARG A 293 -5.32 24.23 -16.78
N LEU A 294 -4.42 23.87 -15.85
CA LEU A 294 -4.15 24.60 -14.59
C LEU A 294 -2.89 25.47 -14.71
#